data_28d3251c152856022f6dac0509f2f00e
#
_entry.id   28d3251c152856022f6dac0509f2f00e
#
_cell.length_a   1.000
_cell.length_b   1.000
_cell.length_c   1.000
_cell.angle_alpha   90.00
_cell.angle_beta   90.00
_cell.angle_gamma   90.00
#
_symmetry.space_group_name_H-M   'P 1'
#
loop_
_entity.id
_entity.type
_entity.pdbx_description
1 polymer ?
#
loop_
_entity_poly.entity_id
_entity_poly.type
_entity_poly.pdbx_seq_one_letter_code
_entity_poly.pdbx_strand_id
1 'polypeptide(L)'
;MGKILFTSESVTEGHPDKICDQISDGVLDAMLAQDPMSRVACETAITTGLVLVMGEVTSNAQVDIQKIVRDTIVEIGYDSTDKGFDGNLCGVMVSLDKQSADIALGVDKALEAKLTDSQIDAIGAGDQGMM
;
A
#
# COMPACT_ATOMS: atom_id res chain seq x y z
N MET A 1 14.35 39.20 0.24
CA MET A 1 13.83 37.92 -0.28
C MET A 1 14.29 36.78 0.64
N GLY A 2 13.36 36.04 1.24
CA GLY A 2 13.72 34.90 2.03
C GLY A 2 14.22 33.74 1.14
N LYS A 3 15.25 33.00 1.61
CA LYS A 3 15.66 31.77 0.95
C LYS A 3 14.62 30.68 1.21
N ILE A 4 14.14 30.00 0.16
CA ILE A 4 13.36 28.78 0.25
C ILE A 4 14.32 27.64 0.00
N LEU A 5 14.42 26.71 0.95
CA LEU A 5 15.18 25.48 0.81
C LEU A 5 14.22 24.37 0.37
N PHE A 6 14.63 23.64 -0.66
CA PHE A 6 13.92 22.47 -1.15
C PHE A 6 14.89 21.29 -1.19
N THR A 7 14.43 20.13 -0.74
CA THR A 7 15.19 18.88 -0.80
C THR A 7 14.35 17.80 -1.45
N SER A 8 15.00 16.90 -2.17
CA SER A 8 14.38 15.69 -2.68
C SER A 8 15.32 14.51 -2.51
N GLU A 9 14.72 13.33 -2.37
CA GLU A 9 15.43 12.08 -2.15
C GLU A 9 14.81 11.01 -3.05
N SER A 10 15.63 10.09 -3.54
CA SER A 10 15.19 8.96 -4.33
C SER A 10 16.08 7.75 -4.08
N VAL A 11 15.47 6.57 -4.08
CA VAL A 11 16.16 5.29 -3.93
C VAL A 11 15.88 4.41 -5.16
N THR A 12 16.81 3.51 -5.46
CA THR A 12 16.72 2.60 -6.61
C THR A 12 16.14 1.24 -6.21
N GLU A 13 15.91 0.38 -7.21
CA GLU A 13 15.46 -0.99 -7.01
C GLU A 13 16.38 -1.73 -6.03
N GLY A 14 15.79 -2.57 -5.22
CA GLY A 14 16.50 -3.32 -4.19
C GLY A 14 16.73 -2.57 -2.88
N HIS A 15 16.51 -1.25 -2.84
CA HIS A 15 16.43 -0.53 -1.58
C HIS A 15 15.15 -0.96 -0.81
N PRO A 16 15.23 -1.18 0.52
CA PRO A 16 14.06 -1.64 1.29
C PRO A 16 12.81 -0.78 1.08
N ASP A 17 12.91 0.53 1.11
CA ASP A 17 11.78 1.43 0.92
C ASP A 17 11.15 1.25 -0.47
N LYS A 18 11.98 1.09 -1.53
CA LYS A 18 11.46 0.85 -2.88
C LYS A 18 10.78 -0.51 -3.01
N ILE A 19 11.30 -1.53 -2.35
CA ILE A 19 10.66 -2.85 -2.32
C ILE A 19 9.30 -2.75 -1.63
N CYS A 20 9.22 -2.02 -0.51
CA CYS A 20 7.97 -1.80 0.21
C CYS A 20 6.93 -1.09 -0.66
N ASP A 21 7.31 -0.02 -1.36
CA ASP A 21 6.46 0.69 -2.31
C ASP A 21 5.94 -0.25 -3.40
N GLN A 22 6.83 -1.00 -4.04
CA GLN A 22 6.46 -1.92 -5.12
C GLN A 22 5.52 -3.04 -4.67
N ILE A 23 5.69 -3.55 -3.46
CA ILE A 23 4.77 -4.55 -2.87
C ILE A 23 3.41 -3.92 -2.61
N SER A 24 3.37 -2.75 -1.97
CA SER A 24 2.11 -2.06 -1.65
C SER A 24 1.34 -1.68 -2.91
N ASP A 25 2.04 -1.18 -3.93
CA ASP A 25 1.47 -0.89 -5.25
C ASP A 25 0.95 -2.17 -5.94
N GLY A 26 1.70 -3.25 -5.88
CA GLY A 26 1.27 -4.54 -6.44
C GLY A 26 0.00 -5.09 -5.80
N VAL A 27 -0.18 -4.88 -4.49
CA VAL A 27 -1.41 -5.23 -3.77
C VAL A 27 -2.57 -4.34 -4.23
N LEU A 28 -2.34 -3.03 -4.33
CA LEU A 28 -3.33 -2.07 -4.82
C LEU A 28 -3.80 -2.42 -6.24
N ASP A 29 -2.87 -2.63 -7.15
CA ASP A 29 -3.16 -2.98 -8.55
C ASP A 29 -3.96 -4.28 -8.66
N ALA A 30 -3.58 -5.31 -7.90
CA ALA A 30 -4.28 -6.59 -7.91
C ALA A 30 -5.72 -6.49 -7.37
N MET A 31 -5.95 -5.62 -6.39
CA MET A 31 -7.28 -5.37 -5.85
C MET A 31 -8.13 -4.57 -6.84
N LEU A 32 -7.61 -3.48 -7.38
CA LEU A 32 -8.30 -2.63 -8.35
C LEU A 32 -8.64 -3.37 -9.65
N ALA A 33 -7.81 -4.32 -10.08
CA ALA A 33 -8.07 -5.15 -11.24
C ALA A 33 -9.33 -6.03 -11.10
N GLN A 34 -9.70 -6.41 -9.88
CA GLN A 34 -10.88 -7.24 -9.59
C GLN A 34 -12.07 -6.41 -9.10
N ASP A 35 -11.80 -5.35 -8.35
CA ASP A 35 -12.81 -4.45 -7.80
C ASP A 35 -12.33 -3.00 -7.93
N PRO A 36 -12.73 -2.27 -8.98
CA PRO A 36 -12.32 -0.89 -9.20
C PRO A 36 -12.74 0.09 -8.10
N MET A 37 -13.64 -0.33 -7.21
CA MET A 37 -14.09 0.48 -6.08
C MET A 37 -13.32 0.15 -4.79
N SER A 38 -12.30 -0.68 -4.86
CA SER A 38 -11.45 -1.00 -3.72
C SER A 38 -10.85 0.24 -3.09
N ARG A 39 -10.79 0.25 -1.76
CA ARG A 39 -9.99 1.19 -0.97
C ARG A 39 -8.92 0.41 -0.26
N VAL A 40 -7.69 0.80 -0.49
CA VAL A 40 -6.54 0.03 -0.08
C VAL A 40 -5.55 0.94 0.62
N ALA A 41 -5.50 0.84 1.94
CA ALA A 41 -4.44 1.41 2.76
C ALA A 41 -3.50 0.27 3.15
N CYS A 42 -2.57 -0.05 2.24
CA CYS A 42 -1.63 -1.15 2.39
C CYS A 42 -0.23 -0.61 2.61
N GLU A 43 0.33 -0.92 3.75
CA GLU A 43 1.69 -0.58 4.15
C GLU A 43 2.55 -1.84 4.18
N THR A 44 3.81 -1.67 3.82
CA THR A 44 4.77 -2.77 3.83
C THR A 44 6.00 -2.37 4.64
N ALA A 45 6.50 -3.30 5.45
CA ALA A 45 7.79 -3.18 6.12
C ALA A 45 8.65 -4.39 5.78
N ILE A 46 9.95 -4.17 5.57
CA ILE A 46 10.87 -5.21 5.17
C ILE A 46 12.17 -5.16 5.98
N THR A 47 12.68 -6.31 6.27
CA THR A 47 14.05 -6.52 6.78
C THR A 47 14.61 -7.81 6.19
N THR A 48 15.89 -8.12 6.46
CA THR A 48 16.49 -9.36 5.98
C THR A 48 15.68 -10.57 6.40
N GLY A 49 15.17 -11.32 5.44
CA GLY A 49 14.43 -12.56 5.64
C GLY A 49 12.96 -12.42 6.04
N LEU A 50 12.42 -11.19 6.18
CA LEU A 50 11.03 -10.98 6.59
C LEU A 50 10.38 -9.81 5.86
N VAL A 51 9.15 -10.01 5.43
CA VAL A 51 8.24 -8.98 4.93
C VAL A 51 6.97 -8.98 5.77
N LEU A 52 6.53 -7.81 6.21
CA LEU A 52 5.25 -7.59 6.86
C LEU A 52 4.39 -6.69 5.97
N VAL A 53 3.23 -7.18 5.56
CA VAL A 53 2.19 -6.41 4.87
C VAL A 53 1.07 -6.17 5.84
N MET A 54 0.69 -4.92 6.05
CA MET A 54 -0.28 -4.52 7.07
C MET A 54 -1.14 -3.37 6.58
N GLY A 55 -2.24 -3.13 7.25
CA GLY A 55 -3.11 -2.00 6.96
C GLY A 55 -4.58 -2.35 6.98
N GLU A 56 -5.37 -1.53 6.31
CA GLU A 56 -6.82 -1.67 6.24
C GLU A 56 -7.32 -1.57 4.80
N VAL A 57 -8.24 -2.44 4.43
CA VAL A 57 -8.80 -2.49 3.07
C VAL A 57 -10.32 -2.59 3.10
N THR A 58 -10.95 -2.02 2.09
CA THR A 58 -12.36 -2.27 1.76
C THR A 58 -12.42 -2.70 0.31
N SER A 59 -12.62 -3.98 0.07
CA SER A 59 -12.62 -4.57 -1.28
C SER A 59 -13.42 -5.87 -1.30
N ASN A 60 -13.97 -6.19 -2.46
CA ASN A 60 -14.53 -7.51 -2.77
C ASN A 60 -13.52 -8.42 -3.48
N ALA A 61 -12.32 -7.91 -3.79
CA ALA A 61 -11.27 -8.66 -4.44
C ALA A 61 -10.73 -9.80 -3.57
N GLN A 62 -10.33 -10.89 -4.21
CA GLN A 62 -9.64 -12.02 -3.57
C GLN A 62 -8.24 -12.09 -4.14
N VAL A 63 -7.24 -11.68 -3.36
CA VAL A 63 -5.86 -11.49 -3.80
C VAL A 63 -4.92 -12.36 -2.97
N ASP A 64 -4.01 -13.05 -3.63
CA ASP A 64 -2.93 -13.79 -2.97
C ASP A 64 -1.76 -12.83 -2.66
N ILE A 65 -1.84 -12.20 -1.49
CA ILE A 65 -0.83 -11.24 -1.02
C ILE A 65 0.56 -11.87 -0.95
N GLN A 66 0.65 -13.11 -0.47
CA GLN A 66 1.95 -13.78 -0.34
C GLN A 66 2.61 -14.01 -1.70
N LYS A 67 1.81 -14.34 -2.71
CA LYS A 67 2.31 -14.50 -4.07
C LYS A 67 2.81 -13.17 -4.62
N ILE A 68 2.07 -12.09 -4.45
CA ILE A 68 2.47 -10.74 -4.89
C ILE A 68 3.81 -10.36 -4.26
N VAL A 69 3.95 -10.50 -2.94
CA VAL A 69 5.19 -10.20 -2.22
C VAL A 69 6.37 -10.97 -2.81
N ARG A 70 6.22 -12.27 -3.00
CA ARG A 70 7.30 -13.13 -3.50
C ARG A 70 7.67 -12.80 -4.93
N ASP A 71 6.68 -12.65 -5.80
CA ASP A 71 6.89 -12.33 -7.20
C ASP A 71 7.62 -10.98 -7.35
N THR A 72 7.20 -9.96 -6.61
CA THR A 72 7.84 -8.64 -6.63
C THR A 72 9.31 -8.71 -6.20
N ILE A 73 9.62 -9.41 -5.11
CA ILE A 73 10.98 -9.53 -4.60
C ILE A 73 11.88 -10.29 -5.58
N VAL A 74 11.35 -11.37 -6.17
CA VAL A 74 12.08 -12.17 -7.17
C VAL A 74 12.29 -11.37 -8.45
N GLU A 75 11.30 -10.60 -8.92
CA GLU A 75 11.41 -9.75 -10.11
C GLU A 75 12.45 -8.65 -9.94
N ILE A 76 12.58 -8.06 -8.75
CA ILE A 76 13.64 -7.10 -8.40
C ILE A 76 15.03 -7.74 -8.50
N GLY A 77 15.11 -9.06 -8.36
CA GLY A 77 16.34 -9.82 -8.47
C GLY A 77 16.81 -10.51 -7.18
N TYR A 78 16.05 -10.46 -6.09
CA TYR A 78 16.31 -11.20 -4.87
C TYR A 78 15.70 -12.61 -4.94
N ASP A 79 16.28 -13.45 -5.76
CA ASP A 79 15.82 -14.81 -6.12
C ASP A 79 16.64 -15.93 -5.52
N SER A 80 17.66 -15.59 -4.71
CA SER A 80 18.61 -16.53 -4.14
C SER A 80 19.18 -16.04 -2.81
N THR A 81 19.39 -16.96 -1.89
CA THR A 81 20.03 -16.70 -0.58
C THR A 81 21.43 -16.10 -0.69
N ASP A 82 22.17 -16.38 -1.79
CA ASP A 82 23.49 -15.82 -2.02
C ASP A 82 23.49 -14.29 -2.16
N LYS A 83 22.32 -13.70 -2.45
CA LYS A 83 22.12 -12.27 -2.55
C LYS A 83 21.78 -11.60 -1.20
N GLY A 84 21.78 -12.38 -0.12
CA GLY A 84 21.47 -11.93 1.23
C GLY A 84 19.98 -11.78 1.53
N PHE A 85 19.11 -11.92 0.51
CA PHE A 85 17.67 -11.93 0.62
C PHE A 85 17.08 -12.78 -0.50
N ASP A 86 16.05 -13.57 -0.22
CA ASP A 86 15.44 -14.47 -1.18
C ASP A 86 13.92 -14.43 -1.05
N GLY A 87 13.23 -13.92 -2.07
CA GLY A 87 11.78 -13.81 -2.13
C GLY A 87 11.06 -15.16 -2.06
N ASN A 88 11.73 -16.25 -2.50
CA ASN A 88 11.14 -17.59 -2.43
C ASN A 88 11.10 -18.14 -0.98
N LEU A 89 12.05 -17.72 -0.13
CA LEU A 89 12.29 -18.32 1.18
C LEU A 89 11.99 -17.38 2.35
N CYS A 90 11.87 -16.07 2.12
CA CYS A 90 11.60 -15.09 3.17
C CYS A 90 10.28 -15.38 3.90
N GLY A 91 10.23 -15.02 5.17
CA GLY A 91 8.98 -14.99 5.92
C GLY A 91 8.06 -13.90 5.35
N VAL A 92 6.78 -14.19 5.20
CA VAL A 92 5.77 -13.20 4.81
C VAL A 92 4.66 -13.25 5.84
N MET A 93 4.46 -12.11 6.51
CA MET A 93 3.35 -11.91 7.44
C MET A 93 2.36 -10.95 6.81
N VAL A 94 1.07 -11.25 6.95
CA VAL A 94 -0.01 -10.41 6.43
C VAL A 94 -0.97 -10.09 7.57
N SER A 95 -1.20 -8.80 7.79
CA SER A 95 -2.14 -8.26 8.77
C SER A 95 -2.94 -7.14 8.11
N LEU A 96 -3.79 -7.52 7.14
CA LEU A 96 -4.70 -6.61 6.46
C LEU A 96 -6.11 -6.83 7.03
N ASP A 97 -6.61 -5.78 7.66
CA ASP A 97 -7.94 -5.78 8.28
C ASP A 97 -8.95 -5.02 7.41
N LYS A 98 -10.22 -5.19 7.74
CA LYS A 98 -11.27 -4.38 7.14
C LYS A 98 -11.23 -2.97 7.69
N GLN A 99 -11.30 -1.98 6.79
CA GLN A 99 -11.31 -0.57 7.18
C GLN A 99 -12.35 -0.27 8.25
N SER A 100 -11.98 0.52 9.26
CA SER A 100 -12.90 0.92 10.32
C SER A 100 -14.06 1.78 9.78
N ALA A 101 -15.24 1.64 10.40
CA ALA A 101 -16.42 2.40 9.99
C ALA A 101 -16.24 3.92 10.18
N ASP A 102 -15.46 4.34 11.18
CA ASP A 102 -15.20 5.75 11.45
C ASP A 102 -14.31 6.39 10.39
N ILE A 103 -13.27 5.66 9.93
CA ILE A 103 -12.42 6.09 8.82
C ILE A 103 -13.24 6.13 7.53
N ALA A 104 -14.05 5.09 7.26
CA ALA A 104 -14.93 5.05 6.10
C ALA A 104 -15.86 6.26 6.02
N LEU A 105 -16.42 6.72 7.14
CA LEU A 105 -17.24 7.92 7.19
C LEU A 105 -16.50 9.20 6.74
N GLY A 106 -15.21 9.28 6.98
CA GLY A 106 -14.37 10.40 6.55
C GLY A 106 -13.99 10.34 5.09
N VAL A 107 -13.75 9.14 4.58
CA VAL A 107 -13.28 8.90 3.20
C VAL A 107 -14.43 8.81 2.21
N ASP A 108 -15.56 8.18 2.59
CA ASP A 108 -16.67 7.88 1.69
C ASP A 108 -17.36 9.12 1.14
N LYS A 109 -17.45 10.17 1.94
CA LYS A 109 -18.09 11.41 1.51
C LYS A 109 -17.43 12.62 2.14
N ALA A 110 -16.89 13.51 1.32
CA ALA A 110 -16.30 14.76 1.76
C ALA A 110 -17.32 15.61 2.56
N LEU A 111 -16.84 16.37 3.53
CA LEU A 111 -17.69 17.20 4.39
C LEU A 111 -18.54 18.17 3.56
N GLU A 112 -17.96 18.76 2.55
CA GLU A 112 -18.61 19.69 1.61
C GLU A 112 -19.77 19.01 0.86
N ALA A 113 -19.57 17.77 0.43
CA ALA A 113 -20.59 16.98 -0.25
C ALA A 113 -21.73 16.54 0.70
N LYS A 114 -21.42 16.36 2.00
CA LYS A 114 -22.45 16.09 3.01
C LYS A 114 -23.36 17.31 3.26
N LEU A 115 -22.80 18.51 3.13
CA LEU A 115 -23.51 19.75 3.40
C LEU A 115 -24.32 20.27 2.20
N THR A 116 -23.86 19.97 0.96
CA THR A 116 -24.43 20.52 -0.27
C THR A 116 -25.16 19.52 -1.13
N ASP A 117 -25.15 18.25 -0.76
CA ASP A 117 -25.66 17.11 -1.56
C ASP A 117 -25.08 17.04 -2.99
N SER A 118 -23.91 17.63 -3.19
CA SER A 118 -23.17 17.61 -4.43
C SER A 118 -22.57 16.21 -4.67
N GLN A 119 -22.74 15.69 -5.89
CA GLN A 119 -22.15 14.41 -6.28
C GLN A 119 -20.79 14.57 -6.97
N ILE A 120 -20.31 15.80 -7.13
CA ILE A 120 -19.02 16.09 -7.75
C ILE A 120 -17.96 15.98 -6.67
N ASP A 121 -16.96 15.12 -6.89
CA ASP A 121 -15.83 14.88 -5.97
C ASP A 121 -16.29 14.54 -4.54
N ALA A 122 -17.22 13.60 -4.43
CA ALA A 122 -17.83 13.22 -3.15
C ALA A 122 -16.85 12.51 -2.20
N ILE A 123 -15.74 11.97 -2.71
CA ILE A 123 -14.77 11.22 -1.90
C ILE A 123 -13.97 12.19 -1.02
N GLY A 124 -13.91 11.90 0.26
CA GLY A 124 -13.12 12.67 1.22
C GLY A 124 -11.65 12.27 1.20
N ALA A 125 -10.78 13.17 1.69
CA ALA A 125 -9.36 12.93 1.86
C ALA A 125 -9.00 12.66 3.34
N GLY A 126 -9.92 12.07 4.09
CA GLY A 126 -9.81 11.90 5.53
C GLY A 126 -8.98 10.70 6.00
N ASP A 127 -8.45 9.93 5.06
CA ASP A 127 -7.72 8.70 5.35
C ASP A 127 -6.22 8.91 5.63
N GLN A 128 -5.73 10.10 5.38
CA GLN A 128 -4.29 10.36 5.42
C GLN A 128 -3.73 10.27 6.83
N GLY A 129 -2.91 9.24 7.07
CA GLY A 129 -2.20 9.01 8.31
C GLY A 129 -3.07 8.56 9.49
N MET A 130 -4.29 8.18 9.22
CA MET A 130 -5.23 7.68 10.23
C MET A 130 -5.31 6.15 10.16
N MET A 131 -4.76 5.54 11.15
CA MET A 131 -4.97 4.11 11.42
C MET A 131 -5.52 3.91 12.82
#